data_32d0cd79b0d2455158d9d284c236430a
#
_entry.id   32d0cd79b0d2455158d9d284c236430a
#
_cell.length_a   1.000
_cell.length_b   1.000
_cell.length_c   1.000
_cell.angle_alpha   90.00
_cell.angle_beta   90.00
_cell.angle_gamma   90.00
#
_symmetry.space_group_name_H-M   'P 1'
#
loop_
_entity.id
_entity.type
_entity.pdbx_description
1 polymer ?
#
loop_
_entity_poly.entity_id
_entity_poly.type
_entity_poly.pdbx_seq_one_letter_code
_entity_poly.pdbx_strand_id
1 'polypeptide(L)'
;GKNRYGDLNKVASFGDAPYACLVTRNVVMQRITRDQARKFAFDWRDKPLLHVQPGESFEIETWDAASGFFKSPDDKAIPANRPGFDRHPPLANPIGGPVYIEGAERGDVLLIDIEDIEVGDYSWVAIGPKRGPLGESTRWPELSGEHTTKIIKHTPGPSGTMRDGTMQFNDKISWPITPFIGTIGVAPDREVATSIDGQGMWGGNLDIRDVAVGNRIHLPVFHEGALFYLGDVHASQGDTEYTGTAAE
;
A
#
# COMPACT_ATOMS: atom_id res chain seq x y z
N GLY A 1 29.21 -9.61 -29.39
CA GLY A 1 28.20 -9.69 -28.38
C GLY A 1 27.07 -8.72 -28.71
N LYS A 2 25.88 -9.23 -29.08
CA LYS A 2 24.72 -8.37 -29.38
C LYS A 2 24.11 -7.89 -28.08
N ASN A 3 24.00 -6.56 -27.93
CA ASN A 3 23.32 -5.87 -26.84
C ASN A 3 21.83 -6.28 -26.82
N ARG A 4 21.36 -6.80 -25.68
CA ARG A 4 19.97 -7.26 -25.47
C ARG A 4 19.08 -6.21 -24.80
N TYR A 5 19.41 -4.94 -24.93
CA TYR A 5 18.53 -3.88 -24.47
C TYR A 5 17.98 -3.19 -25.72
N GLY A 6 16.71 -3.44 -25.99
CA GLY A 6 15.98 -2.75 -27.03
C GLY A 6 15.90 -1.25 -26.74
N ASP A 7 15.83 -0.47 -27.79
CA ASP A 7 15.82 0.99 -27.80
C ASP A 7 14.73 1.58 -26.90
N LEU A 8 15.12 2.24 -25.82
CA LEU A 8 14.25 2.93 -24.85
C LEU A 8 13.69 4.27 -25.36
N ASN A 9 13.72 4.53 -26.66
CA ASN A 9 13.34 5.81 -27.26
C ASN A 9 12.06 5.74 -28.12
N LYS A 10 11.04 4.99 -27.71
CA LYS A 10 9.70 5.19 -28.26
C LYS A 10 8.85 6.07 -27.32
N VAL A 11 9.16 7.35 -27.25
CA VAL A 11 8.21 8.36 -26.82
C VAL A 11 7.25 8.59 -27.99
N ALA A 12 6.00 8.16 -27.85
CA ALA A 12 4.96 8.50 -28.82
C ALA A 12 4.68 10.00 -28.70
N SER A 13 5.09 10.78 -29.71
CA SER A 13 4.67 12.17 -29.87
C SER A 13 3.23 12.18 -30.40
N PHE A 14 2.30 12.73 -29.63
CA PHE A 14 0.95 13.02 -30.11
C PHE A 14 0.98 14.30 -30.94
N GLY A 15 0.71 14.16 -32.24
CA GLY A 15 0.52 15.25 -33.17
C GLY A 15 -0.80 15.99 -32.93
N ASP A 16 -0.83 17.28 -33.30
CA ASP A 16 -1.94 18.21 -33.22
C ASP A 16 -3.24 17.64 -33.83
N ALA A 17 -4.27 17.43 -32.99
CA ALA A 17 -5.62 17.16 -33.43
C ALA A 17 -6.52 18.37 -33.13
N PRO A 18 -7.45 18.73 -34.05
CA PRO A 18 -8.27 19.95 -33.94
C PRO A 18 -9.32 19.81 -32.84
N TYR A 19 -9.67 20.93 -32.23
CA TYR A 19 -10.64 21.13 -31.17
C TYR A 19 -11.86 20.21 -31.25
N ALA A 20 -11.92 19.21 -30.35
CA ALA A 20 -13.11 18.47 -30.07
C ALA A 20 -13.86 19.15 -28.90
N CYS A 21 -15.14 19.39 -29.12
CA CYS A 21 -16.08 19.89 -28.12
C CYS A 21 -15.97 19.05 -26.83
N LEU A 22 -15.57 19.69 -25.73
CA LEU A 22 -15.56 19.12 -24.40
C LEU A 22 -17.00 18.80 -23.98
N VAL A 23 -17.47 17.60 -24.29
CA VAL A 23 -18.57 17.00 -23.54
C VAL A 23 -17.96 16.55 -22.21
N THR A 24 -18.16 17.34 -21.16
CA THR A 24 -17.87 16.90 -19.80
C THR A 24 -18.81 15.74 -19.48
N ARG A 25 -18.38 14.52 -19.81
CA ARG A 25 -18.92 13.35 -19.13
C ARG A 25 -18.44 13.49 -17.68
N ASN A 26 -19.37 13.51 -16.73
CA ASN A 26 -19.07 13.19 -15.35
C ASN A 26 -18.57 11.74 -15.34
N VAL A 27 -17.28 11.53 -15.55
CA VAL A 27 -16.66 10.23 -15.38
C VAL A 27 -16.59 10.03 -13.88
N VAL A 28 -17.48 9.20 -13.35
CA VAL A 28 -17.39 8.76 -11.96
C VAL A 28 -16.10 7.95 -11.89
N MET A 29 -15.17 8.39 -11.05
CA MET A 29 -13.89 7.68 -10.82
C MET A 29 -14.19 6.24 -10.43
N GLN A 30 -13.55 5.28 -11.09
CA GLN A 30 -13.68 3.87 -10.75
C GLN A 30 -13.06 3.61 -9.36
N ARG A 31 -13.68 2.71 -8.59
CA ARG A 31 -13.26 2.49 -7.20
C ARG A 31 -13.35 1.01 -6.83
N ILE A 32 -12.33 0.52 -6.13
CA ILE A 32 -12.41 -0.70 -5.32
C ILE A 32 -12.76 -0.29 -3.89
N THR A 33 -13.89 -0.77 -3.40
CA THR A 33 -14.34 -0.46 -2.04
C THR A 33 -13.53 -1.27 -1.01
N ARG A 34 -13.53 -0.80 0.24
CA ARG A 34 -12.86 -1.47 1.36
C ARG A 34 -13.31 -2.93 1.55
N ASP A 35 -14.58 -3.22 1.32
CA ASP A 35 -15.09 -4.60 1.42
C ASP A 35 -14.58 -5.52 0.31
N GLN A 36 -14.24 -4.97 -0.85
CA GLN A 36 -13.62 -5.70 -1.96
C GLN A 36 -12.09 -5.83 -1.78
N ALA A 37 -11.46 -4.92 -1.04
CA ALA A 37 -10.02 -4.87 -0.78
C ALA A 37 -9.63 -5.85 0.35
N ARG A 38 -9.83 -7.15 0.12
CA ARG A 38 -9.60 -8.23 1.11
C ARG A 38 -8.81 -9.40 0.54
N LYS A 39 -7.89 -9.12 -0.39
CA LYS A 39 -6.91 -10.09 -0.83
C LYS A 39 -5.73 -10.09 0.13
N PHE A 40 -5.09 -11.24 0.31
CA PHE A 40 -3.94 -11.42 1.20
C PHE A 40 -2.73 -11.99 0.45
N ALA A 41 -2.79 -11.91 -0.87
CA ALA A 41 -1.71 -12.33 -1.75
C ALA A 41 -1.81 -11.64 -3.11
N PHE A 42 -0.66 -11.49 -3.76
CA PHE A 42 -0.55 -11.16 -5.17
C PHE A 42 -0.68 -12.47 -5.95
N ASP A 43 -1.82 -12.67 -6.62
CA ASP A 43 -2.14 -13.92 -7.30
C ASP A 43 -2.59 -13.67 -8.75
N TRP A 44 -1.82 -14.15 -9.70
CA TRP A 44 -2.12 -14.01 -11.13
C TRP A 44 -3.40 -14.73 -11.59
N ARG A 45 -3.96 -15.61 -10.77
CA ARG A 45 -5.23 -16.32 -11.03
C ARG A 45 -6.46 -15.53 -10.59
N ASP A 46 -6.28 -14.45 -9.85
CA ASP A 46 -7.37 -13.62 -9.38
C ASP A 46 -8.06 -12.91 -10.56
N LYS A 47 -9.39 -12.85 -10.49
CA LYS A 47 -10.16 -12.08 -11.46
C LYS A 47 -10.05 -10.59 -11.16
N PRO A 48 -9.82 -9.74 -12.16
CA PRO A 48 -9.79 -8.29 -11.97
C PRO A 48 -11.08 -7.74 -11.37
N LEU A 49 -10.92 -6.81 -10.43
CA LEU A 49 -12.03 -6.04 -9.85
C LEU A 49 -12.33 -4.77 -10.66
N LEU A 50 -11.30 -4.21 -11.30
CA LEU A 50 -11.43 -3.06 -12.21
C LEU A 50 -10.68 -3.34 -13.51
N HIS A 51 -11.14 -2.67 -14.58
CA HIS A 51 -10.46 -2.52 -15.84
C HIS A 51 -10.27 -1.03 -16.12
N VAL A 52 -9.05 -0.59 -16.35
CA VAL A 52 -8.70 0.81 -16.57
C VAL A 52 -7.85 0.99 -17.82
N GLN A 53 -8.03 2.13 -18.50
CA GLN A 53 -7.19 2.52 -19.61
C GLN A 53 -5.87 3.14 -19.08
N PRO A 54 -4.76 3.05 -19.83
CA PRO A 54 -3.55 3.79 -19.48
C PRO A 54 -3.84 5.29 -19.32
N GLY A 55 -3.42 5.87 -18.17
CA GLY A 55 -3.67 7.26 -17.82
C GLY A 55 -5.04 7.54 -17.19
N GLU A 56 -5.86 6.52 -16.96
CA GLU A 56 -7.10 6.65 -16.22
C GLU A 56 -6.83 6.55 -14.72
N SER A 57 -7.34 7.53 -13.95
CA SER A 57 -7.24 7.52 -12.48
C SER A 57 -8.34 6.64 -11.87
N PHE A 58 -7.99 5.92 -10.81
CA PHE A 58 -8.90 5.08 -10.02
C PHE A 58 -8.56 5.16 -8.55
N GLU A 59 -9.46 4.69 -7.69
CA GLU A 59 -9.31 4.70 -6.25
C GLU A 59 -9.39 3.29 -5.67
N ILE A 60 -8.59 3.02 -4.65
CA ILE A 60 -8.67 1.80 -3.83
C ILE A 60 -8.82 2.22 -2.37
N GLU A 61 -9.95 1.89 -1.77
CA GLU A 61 -10.12 1.98 -0.32
C GLU A 61 -9.38 0.81 0.33
N THR A 62 -8.56 1.09 1.35
CA THR A 62 -7.74 0.07 2.00
C THR A 62 -8.15 -0.17 3.44
N TRP A 63 -7.76 -1.31 3.97
CA TRP A 63 -7.71 -1.62 5.39
C TRP A 63 -6.30 -1.38 5.91
N ASP A 64 -6.18 -1.19 7.22
CA ASP A 64 -4.90 -1.32 7.93
C ASP A 64 -4.40 -2.78 7.91
N ALA A 65 -3.14 -3.01 8.28
CA ALA A 65 -2.51 -4.33 8.31
C ALA A 65 -3.29 -5.40 9.09
N ALA A 66 -4.17 -5.01 9.99
CA ALA A 66 -4.98 -5.90 10.83
C ALA A 66 -6.47 -5.92 10.45
N SER A 67 -6.85 -5.40 9.28
CA SER A 67 -8.25 -5.37 8.80
C SER A 67 -9.22 -4.67 9.79
N GLY A 68 -8.78 -3.60 10.44
CA GLY A 68 -9.58 -2.81 11.38
C GLY A 68 -9.77 -3.47 12.75
N PHE A 69 -8.92 -4.41 13.12
CA PHE A 69 -9.03 -5.10 14.41
C PHE A 69 -8.68 -4.20 15.60
N PHE A 70 -7.59 -3.41 15.50
CA PHE A 70 -7.12 -2.60 16.62
C PHE A 70 -7.91 -1.30 16.75
N LYS A 71 -8.64 -1.18 17.86
CA LYS A 71 -9.48 -0.01 18.18
C LYS A 71 -9.19 0.58 19.55
N SER A 72 -8.49 -0.16 20.40
CA SER A 72 -8.15 0.26 21.75
C SER A 72 -6.74 -0.19 22.17
N PRO A 73 -6.14 0.42 23.19
CA PRO A 73 -4.87 -0.03 23.75
C PRO A 73 -4.91 -1.45 24.35
N ASP A 74 -6.10 -1.97 24.61
CA ASP A 74 -6.28 -3.33 25.15
C ASP A 74 -6.18 -4.41 24.06
N ASP A 75 -6.33 -4.02 22.80
CA ASP A 75 -6.16 -4.91 21.65
C ASP A 75 -4.66 -5.18 21.43
N LYS A 76 -4.16 -6.27 22.00
CA LYS A 76 -2.72 -6.58 21.92
C LYS A 76 -2.39 -7.27 20.60
N ALA A 77 -1.31 -6.79 19.95
CA ALA A 77 -0.83 -7.30 18.66
C ALA A 77 -0.04 -8.62 18.83
N ILE A 78 -0.67 -9.63 19.36
CA ILE A 78 -0.14 -10.98 19.44
C ILE A 78 -0.91 -11.89 18.46
N PRO A 79 -0.24 -12.91 17.87
CA PRO A 79 -0.86 -13.76 16.85
C PRO A 79 -2.21 -14.36 17.29
N ALA A 80 -2.31 -14.81 18.54
CA ALA A 80 -3.54 -15.40 19.07
C ALA A 80 -4.76 -14.44 19.12
N ASN A 81 -4.51 -13.14 19.15
CA ASN A 81 -5.58 -12.14 19.23
C ASN A 81 -6.00 -11.59 17.87
N ARG A 82 -5.11 -11.63 16.86
CA ARG A 82 -5.41 -11.09 15.53
C ARG A 82 -6.15 -12.12 14.69
N PRO A 83 -7.39 -11.84 14.24
CA PRO A 83 -8.15 -12.77 13.41
C PRO A 83 -7.37 -13.20 12.16
N GLY A 84 -7.13 -14.50 12.01
CA GLY A 84 -6.44 -15.08 10.86
C GLY A 84 -4.94 -14.89 10.81
N PHE A 85 -4.31 -14.22 11.79
CA PHE A 85 -2.87 -14.03 11.81
C PHE A 85 -2.10 -15.31 12.20
N ASP A 86 -2.76 -16.21 12.93
CA ASP A 86 -2.27 -17.54 13.32
C ASP A 86 -2.37 -18.59 12.20
N ARG A 87 -2.96 -18.22 11.05
CA ARG A 87 -3.05 -19.08 9.87
C ARG A 87 -1.72 -19.08 9.11
N HIS A 88 -1.54 -20.07 8.25
CA HIS A 88 -0.40 -20.14 7.35
C HIS A 88 -0.88 -20.34 5.90
N PRO A 89 -0.71 -19.34 5.01
CA PRO A 89 -0.14 -18.01 5.25
C PRO A 89 -1.05 -17.15 6.14
N PRO A 90 -0.50 -16.17 6.86
CA PRO A 90 -1.28 -15.30 7.72
C PRO A 90 -2.20 -14.38 6.91
N LEU A 91 -3.39 -14.09 7.45
CA LEU A 91 -4.31 -13.10 6.88
C LEU A 91 -3.98 -11.72 7.47
N ALA A 92 -2.95 -11.08 6.93
CA ALA A 92 -2.52 -9.75 7.31
C ALA A 92 -2.21 -8.92 6.07
N ASN A 93 -2.15 -7.60 6.21
CA ASN A 93 -1.92 -6.64 5.14
C ASN A 93 -2.88 -6.88 3.95
N PRO A 94 -4.19 -6.69 4.15
CA PRO A 94 -5.14 -6.86 3.06
C PRO A 94 -4.91 -5.84 1.95
N ILE A 95 -4.97 -6.31 0.71
CA ILE A 95 -4.76 -5.50 -0.49
C ILE A 95 -6.01 -5.50 -1.38
N GLY A 96 -6.22 -4.40 -2.07
CA GLY A 96 -7.23 -4.24 -3.11
C GLY A 96 -6.64 -4.53 -4.48
N GLY A 97 -7.44 -5.19 -5.33
CA GLY A 97 -7.05 -5.59 -6.67
C GLY A 97 -7.52 -7.01 -7.03
N PRO A 98 -7.07 -7.56 -8.18
CA PRO A 98 -6.24 -6.86 -9.14
C PRO A 98 -7.01 -5.81 -9.95
N VAL A 99 -6.29 -4.76 -10.33
CA VAL A 99 -6.70 -3.82 -11.38
C VAL A 99 -6.06 -4.27 -12.67
N TYR A 100 -6.85 -4.46 -13.71
CA TYR A 100 -6.39 -4.81 -15.04
C TYR A 100 -6.16 -3.54 -15.85
N ILE A 101 -4.94 -3.37 -16.36
CA ILE A 101 -4.56 -2.23 -17.19
C ILE A 101 -4.68 -2.65 -18.65
N GLU A 102 -5.60 -2.03 -19.38
CA GLU A 102 -5.87 -2.37 -20.78
C GLU A 102 -4.63 -2.16 -21.67
N GLY A 103 -4.29 -3.20 -22.41
CA GLY A 103 -3.15 -3.18 -23.33
C GLY A 103 -1.78 -3.39 -22.69
N ALA A 104 -1.69 -3.57 -21.36
CA ALA A 104 -0.44 -3.93 -20.72
C ALA A 104 -0.07 -5.39 -21.03
N GLU A 105 1.15 -5.61 -21.52
CA GLU A 105 1.65 -6.93 -21.93
C GLU A 105 2.85 -7.36 -21.08
N ARG A 106 3.09 -8.67 -21.04
CA ARG A 106 4.27 -9.22 -20.38
C ARG A 106 5.55 -8.61 -20.95
N GLY A 107 6.39 -8.09 -20.09
CA GLY A 107 7.67 -7.44 -20.45
C GLY A 107 7.61 -5.92 -20.47
N ASP A 108 6.41 -5.34 -20.37
CA ASP A 108 6.25 -3.91 -20.19
C ASP A 108 6.69 -3.48 -18.78
N VAL A 109 6.70 -2.18 -18.57
CA VAL A 109 6.87 -1.55 -17.26
C VAL A 109 5.62 -0.73 -16.96
N LEU A 110 4.92 -1.10 -15.89
CA LEU A 110 3.80 -0.33 -15.37
C LEU A 110 4.34 0.88 -14.60
N LEU A 111 3.88 2.09 -14.97
CA LEU A 111 4.16 3.33 -14.28
C LEU A 111 2.94 3.73 -13.46
N ILE A 112 3.10 3.87 -12.15
CA ILE A 112 2.05 4.24 -11.22
C ILE A 112 2.36 5.63 -10.65
N ASP A 113 1.53 6.61 -10.95
CA ASP A 113 1.57 7.93 -10.31
C ASP A 113 0.65 7.91 -9.09
N ILE A 114 1.19 8.25 -7.92
CA ILE A 114 0.40 8.36 -6.69
C ILE A 114 -0.10 9.79 -6.59
N GLU A 115 -1.39 9.97 -6.88
CA GLU A 115 -2.00 11.31 -6.97
C GLU A 115 -2.46 11.82 -5.60
N ASP A 116 -2.99 10.93 -4.76
CA ASP A 116 -3.55 11.30 -3.46
C ASP A 116 -3.57 10.10 -2.50
N ILE A 117 -3.44 10.39 -1.20
CA ILE A 117 -3.64 9.43 -0.12
C ILE A 117 -4.36 10.15 1.02
N GLU A 118 -5.53 9.65 1.41
CA GLU A 118 -6.27 10.16 2.55
C GLU A 118 -6.39 9.07 3.61
N VAL A 119 -6.00 9.40 4.85
CA VAL A 119 -6.02 8.48 5.99
C VAL A 119 -7.23 8.74 6.88
N GLY A 120 -7.59 7.76 7.72
CA GLY A 120 -8.71 7.85 8.66
C GLY A 120 -8.41 8.72 9.89
N ASP A 121 -9.32 8.70 10.86
CA ASP A 121 -9.29 9.54 12.06
C ASP A 121 -8.26 9.09 13.10
N TYR A 122 -7.72 7.90 12.96
CA TYR A 122 -6.72 7.32 13.85
C TYR A 122 -5.88 6.29 13.13
N SER A 123 -4.75 6.01 13.72
CA SER A 123 -3.91 4.86 13.42
C SER A 123 -3.57 4.09 14.69
N TRP A 124 -2.96 2.94 14.53
CA TRP A 124 -2.43 2.19 15.66
C TRP A 124 -0.96 1.85 15.42
N VAL A 125 -0.20 1.74 16.51
CA VAL A 125 1.16 1.19 16.50
C VAL A 125 1.26 0.13 17.58
N ALA A 126 2.11 -0.87 17.37
CA ALA A 126 2.33 -1.91 18.36
C ALA A 126 3.80 -2.27 18.50
N ILE A 127 4.19 -2.61 19.72
CA ILE A 127 5.53 -3.09 20.07
C ILE A 127 5.40 -4.29 20.98
N GLY A 128 6.37 -5.17 20.97
CA GLY A 128 6.43 -6.31 21.88
C GLY A 128 7.52 -7.29 21.53
N PRO A 129 7.76 -8.26 22.41
CA PRO A 129 8.73 -9.31 22.18
C PRO A 129 8.46 -10.10 20.89
N LYS A 130 9.52 -10.42 20.16
CA LYS A 130 9.46 -11.14 18.88
C LYS A 130 8.66 -10.43 17.79
N ARG A 131 8.64 -9.09 17.82
CA ARG A 131 7.94 -8.26 16.86
C ARG A 131 8.87 -7.20 16.30
N GLY A 132 9.09 -7.24 15.00
CA GLY A 132 9.98 -6.34 14.28
C GLY A 132 11.43 -6.38 14.77
N PRO A 133 12.32 -5.60 14.15
CA PRO A 133 13.74 -5.60 14.49
C PRO A 133 14.02 -5.32 15.97
N LEU A 134 13.22 -4.46 16.61
CA LEU A 134 13.37 -4.16 18.03
C LEU A 134 12.98 -5.35 18.91
N GLY A 135 11.82 -5.95 18.67
CA GLY A 135 11.30 -7.07 19.48
C GLY A 135 12.05 -8.38 19.27
N GLU A 136 12.72 -8.51 18.12
CA GLU A 136 13.58 -9.66 17.79
C GLU A 136 15.03 -9.50 18.28
N SER A 137 15.39 -8.30 18.77
CA SER A 137 16.74 -8.03 19.25
C SER A 137 17.10 -8.88 20.47
N THR A 138 18.11 -9.72 20.31
CA THR A 138 18.68 -10.49 21.43
C THR A 138 19.66 -9.65 22.27
N ARG A 139 20.11 -8.51 21.74
CA ARG A 139 21.07 -7.62 22.41
C ARG A 139 20.42 -6.73 23.46
N TRP A 140 19.18 -6.31 23.20
CA TRP A 140 18.43 -5.39 24.08
C TRP A 140 16.97 -5.84 24.22
N PRO A 141 16.73 -7.04 24.76
CA PRO A 141 15.37 -7.58 24.85
C PRO A 141 14.44 -6.72 25.75
N GLU A 142 15.01 -5.97 26.68
CA GLU A 142 14.28 -5.07 27.57
C GLU A 142 13.67 -3.87 26.86
N LEU A 143 14.18 -3.49 25.69
CA LEU A 143 13.63 -2.32 24.95
C LEU A 143 12.28 -2.62 24.29
N SER A 144 11.99 -3.87 24.00
CA SER A 144 10.67 -4.22 23.46
C SER A 144 9.57 -4.22 24.51
N GLY A 145 9.92 -4.39 25.79
CA GLY A 145 8.97 -4.44 26.88
C GLY A 145 7.93 -5.55 26.75
N GLU A 146 6.72 -5.27 27.23
CA GLU A 146 5.54 -6.12 27.02
C GLU A 146 4.79 -5.73 25.73
N HIS A 147 3.96 -6.64 25.23
CA HIS A 147 3.08 -6.31 24.11
C HIS A 147 2.20 -5.10 24.43
N THR A 148 2.44 -4.01 23.73
CA THR A 148 1.74 -2.75 23.92
C THR A 148 1.20 -2.28 22.58
N THR A 149 -0.05 -1.85 22.57
CA THR A 149 -0.71 -1.21 21.44
C THR A 149 -1.05 0.22 21.82
N LYS A 150 -0.80 1.16 20.94
CA LYS A 150 -1.20 2.54 21.12
C LYS A 150 -2.05 3.00 19.96
N ILE A 151 -3.19 3.58 20.25
CA ILE A 151 -4.03 4.27 19.27
C ILE A 151 -3.54 5.71 19.19
N ILE A 152 -3.27 6.17 17.99
CA ILE A 152 -2.78 7.51 17.68
C ILE A 152 -3.92 8.27 17.00
N LYS A 153 -4.41 9.30 17.66
CA LYS A 153 -5.48 10.12 17.13
C LYS A 153 -4.94 11.07 16.06
N HIS A 154 -5.68 11.22 14.99
CA HIS A 154 -5.41 12.19 13.94
C HIS A 154 -6.26 13.45 14.13
N THR A 155 -5.73 14.58 13.71
CA THR A 155 -6.42 15.86 13.71
C THR A 155 -6.26 16.50 12.35
N PRO A 156 -7.36 16.88 11.67
CA PRO A 156 -7.30 17.57 10.40
C PRO A 156 -6.46 18.86 10.49
N GLY A 157 -5.77 19.15 9.40
CA GLY A 157 -5.01 20.39 9.28
C GLY A 157 -5.85 21.59 8.85
N PRO A 158 -5.21 22.69 8.44
CA PRO A 158 -5.89 23.92 7.99
C PRO A 158 -6.81 23.72 6.81
N SER A 159 -6.56 22.73 5.95
CA SER A 159 -7.44 22.39 4.81
C SER A 159 -8.77 21.75 5.25
N GLY A 160 -8.89 21.34 6.49
CA GLY A 160 -10.01 20.56 7.00
C GLY A 160 -9.93 19.05 6.65
N THR A 161 -8.80 18.60 6.10
CA THR A 161 -8.56 17.21 5.73
C THR A 161 -7.37 16.62 6.49
N MET A 162 -7.19 15.29 6.40
CA MET A 162 -6.03 14.62 7.02
C MET A 162 -4.74 14.80 6.20
N ARG A 163 -4.80 15.30 4.96
CA ARG A 163 -3.61 15.49 4.09
C ARG A 163 -2.57 16.43 4.68
N ASP A 164 -2.99 17.43 5.40
CA ASP A 164 -2.15 18.40 6.13
C ASP A 164 -2.35 18.32 7.64
N GLY A 165 -2.87 17.18 8.09
CA GLY A 165 -3.18 16.91 9.48
C GLY A 165 -1.97 16.55 10.34
N THR A 166 -2.25 16.30 11.61
CA THR A 166 -1.25 15.92 12.61
C THR A 166 -1.68 14.66 13.37
N MET A 167 -0.69 13.89 13.78
CA MET A 167 -0.81 12.72 14.63
C MET A 167 -0.41 13.09 16.05
N GLN A 168 -1.23 12.71 17.03
CA GLN A 168 -1.00 13.01 18.43
C GLN A 168 -0.60 11.75 19.21
N PHE A 169 0.70 11.59 19.46
CA PHE A 169 1.21 10.44 20.22
C PHE A 169 0.94 10.56 21.72
N ASN A 170 1.18 11.73 22.29
CA ASN A 170 0.85 12.10 23.68
C ASN A 170 0.81 13.61 23.81
N ASP A 171 0.64 14.13 25.02
CA ASP A 171 0.52 15.57 25.30
C ASP A 171 1.75 16.40 24.88
N LYS A 172 2.88 15.76 24.63
CA LYS A 172 4.16 16.42 24.31
C LYS A 172 4.68 16.11 22.91
N ILE A 173 4.17 15.06 22.26
CA ILE A 173 4.69 14.55 21.00
C ILE A 173 3.58 14.51 19.98
N SER A 174 3.76 15.27 18.93
CA SER A 174 2.93 15.23 17.72
C SER A 174 3.81 15.46 16.49
N TRP A 175 3.35 14.98 15.32
CA TRP A 175 4.04 15.19 14.06
C TRP A 175 3.05 15.22 12.90
N PRO A 176 3.43 15.76 11.72
CA PRO A 176 2.58 15.77 10.55
C PRO A 176 2.22 14.35 10.07
N ILE A 177 1.02 14.19 9.55
CA ILE A 177 0.65 13.02 8.76
C ILE A 177 1.47 13.05 7.46
N THR A 178 2.18 11.96 7.16
CA THR A 178 3.02 11.79 5.96
C THR A 178 2.73 10.42 5.35
N PRO A 179 1.55 10.27 4.71
CA PRO A 179 1.06 8.96 4.33
C PRO A 179 1.81 8.41 3.11
N PHE A 180 1.90 7.09 3.07
CA PHE A 180 2.46 6.36 1.94
C PHE A 180 1.86 4.95 1.86
N ILE A 181 2.10 4.24 0.78
CA ILE A 181 1.59 2.88 0.55
C ILE A 181 2.66 1.88 0.97
N GLY A 182 2.40 1.07 1.99
CA GLY A 182 3.31 0.03 2.48
C GLY A 182 3.38 -1.16 1.53
N THR A 183 2.23 -1.65 1.07
CA THR A 183 2.15 -2.83 0.21
C THR A 183 1.64 -2.44 -1.18
N ILE A 184 2.47 -2.61 -2.23
CA ILE A 184 2.14 -2.28 -3.62
C ILE A 184 2.85 -3.22 -4.58
N GLY A 185 2.16 -3.71 -5.62
CA GLY A 185 2.78 -4.61 -6.57
C GLY A 185 1.86 -5.05 -7.71
N VAL A 186 2.42 -5.87 -8.57
CA VAL A 186 1.71 -6.60 -9.63
C VAL A 186 1.74 -8.10 -9.31
N ALA A 187 0.91 -8.89 -9.99
CA ALA A 187 0.98 -10.35 -9.84
C ALA A 187 2.35 -10.88 -10.28
N PRO A 188 3.04 -11.71 -9.45
CA PRO A 188 4.34 -12.29 -9.78
C PRO A 188 4.27 -13.26 -10.95
N ASP A 189 5.42 -13.57 -11.58
CA ASP A 189 5.52 -14.40 -12.79
C ASP A 189 4.95 -15.82 -12.61
N ARG A 190 5.30 -16.49 -11.52
CA ARG A 190 5.00 -17.93 -11.34
C ARG A 190 4.53 -18.29 -9.95
N GLU A 191 4.94 -17.53 -8.96
CA GLU A 191 4.54 -17.72 -7.58
C GLU A 191 3.27 -16.95 -7.23
N VAL A 192 2.70 -17.29 -6.08
CA VAL A 192 1.73 -16.48 -5.36
C VAL A 192 2.45 -15.96 -4.12
N ALA A 193 2.60 -14.64 -4.04
CA ALA A 193 3.29 -13.99 -2.92
C ALA A 193 2.29 -13.46 -1.92
N THR A 194 2.48 -13.75 -0.63
CA THR A 194 1.62 -13.17 0.41
C THR A 194 1.82 -11.66 0.49
N SER A 195 0.79 -10.94 0.87
CA SER A 195 0.85 -9.47 0.99
C SER A 195 1.69 -9.00 2.19
N ILE A 196 1.97 -9.85 3.15
CA ILE A 196 2.78 -9.51 4.33
C ILE A 196 4.25 -9.93 4.21
N ASP A 197 4.54 -11.06 3.58
CA ASP A 197 5.90 -11.61 3.57
C ASP A 197 6.63 -11.36 2.24
N GLY A 198 5.87 -11.02 1.20
CA GLY A 198 6.39 -11.00 -0.16
C GLY A 198 7.07 -9.69 -0.53
N GLN A 199 8.33 -9.77 -0.91
CA GLN A 199 9.04 -8.70 -1.61
C GLN A 199 9.82 -9.29 -2.78
N GLY A 200 9.78 -8.62 -3.93
CA GLY A 200 10.50 -9.08 -5.11
C GLY A 200 10.39 -8.09 -6.27
N MET A 201 10.69 -8.57 -7.46
CA MET A 201 10.61 -7.73 -8.67
C MET A 201 9.19 -7.22 -8.95
N TRP A 202 8.18 -7.89 -8.44
CA TRP A 202 6.76 -7.50 -8.57
C TRP A 202 6.33 -6.37 -7.61
N GLY A 203 7.18 -5.94 -6.69
CA GLY A 203 6.87 -5.09 -5.54
C GLY A 203 6.71 -5.93 -4.28
N GLY A 204 5.59 -5.79 -3.57
CA GLY A 204 5.25 -6.53 -2.34
C GLY A 204 5.07 -5.62 -1.14
N ASN A 205 5.32 -6.14 0.05
CA ASN A 205 5.33 -5.41 1.32
C ASN A 205 6.64 -4.61 1.43
N LEU A 206 6.67 -3.44 0.83
CA LEU A 206 7.90 -2.67 0.66
C LEU A 206 8.23 -1.79 1.86
N ASP A 207 7.22 -1.21 2.49
CA ASP A 207 7.32 -0.27 3.62
C ASP A 207 8.31 0.88 3.37
N ILE A 208 8.34 1.34 2.11
CA ILE A 208 9.24 2.41 1.65
C ILE A 208 8.47 3.72 1.64
N ARG A 209 8.88 4.68 2.47
CA ARG A 209 8.22 6.00 2.60
C ARG A 209 8.15 6.82 1.31
N ASP A 210 8.97 6.49 0.32
CA ASP A 210 8.94 7.15 -0.99
C ASP A 210 7.76 6.68 -1.88
N VAL A 211 7.01 5.65 -1.48
CA VAL A 211 5.79 5.22 -2.17
C VAL A 211 4.63 6.14 -1.76
N ALA A 212 4.78 7.43 -2.00
CA ALA A 212 3.96 8.53 -1.49
C ALA A 212 3.48 9.45 -2.62
N VAL A 213 2.53 10.33 -2.28
CA VAL A 213 1.96 11.32 -3.21
C VAL A 213 3.04 12.13 -3.90
N GLY A 214 2.91 12.28 -5.21
CA GLY A 214 3.83 13.01 -6.07
C GLY A 214 5.01 12.17 -6.59
N ASN A 215 5.16 10.94 -6.14
CA ASN A 215 6.17 10.01 -6.64
C ASN A 215 5.56 9.03 -7.66
N ARG A 216 6.44 8.49 -8.51
CA ARG A 216 6.12 7.51 -9.54
C ARG A 216 6.83 6.21 -9.25
N ILE A 217 6.07 5.12 -9.24
CA ILE A 217 6.57 3.77 -9.02
C ILE A 217 6.62 3.03 -10.35
N HIS A 218 7.69 2.28 -10.59
CA HIS A 218 7.89 1.48 -11.79
C HIS A 218 7.92 0.01 -11.41
N LEU A 219 7.01 -0.79 -11.97
CA LEU A 219 6.93 -2.23 -11.74
C LEU A 219 6.97 -3.00 -13.07
N PRO A 220 7.74 -4.10 -13.15
CA PRO A 220 7.73 -4.93 -14.36
C PRO A 220 6.39 -5.67 -14.49
N VAL A 221 5.90 -5.82 -15.71
CA VAL A 221 4.67 -6.55 -16.03
C VAL A 221 4.99 -8.02 -16.35
N PHE A 222 4.40 -8.94 -15.59
CA PHE A 222 4.58 -10.39 -15.79
C PHE A 222 3.40 -11.06 -16.48
N HIS A 223 2.21 -10.47 -16.42
CA HIS A 223 0.97 -10.98 -16.98
C HIS A 223 0.26 -9.90 -17.78
N GLU A 224 -0.52 -10.33 -18.77
CA GLU A 224 -1.43 -9.44 -19.49
C GLU A 224 -2.31 -8.66 -18.50
N GLY A 225 -2.46 -7.35 -18.72
CA GLY A 225 -3.17 -6.45 -17.83
C GLY A 225 -2.42 -6.08 -16.55
N ALA A 226 -1.14 -6.45 -16.42
CA ALA A 226 -0.27 -6.21 -15.27
C ALA A 226 -0.78 -6.82 -13.95
N LEU A 227 -2.08 -6.83 -13.70
CA LEU A 227 -2.75 -7.30 -12.47
C LEU A 227 -2.20 -6.60 -11.23
N PHE A 228 -2.53 -5.31 -11.12
CA PHE A 228 -2.01 -4.41 -10.09
C PHE A 228 -2.80 -4.50 -8.78
N TYR A 229 -2.07 -4.42 -7.65
CA TYR A 229 -2.63 -4.43 -6.30
C TYR A 229 -1.95 -3.37 -5.43
N LEU A 230 -2.69 -2.84 -4.45
CA LEU A 230 -2.13 -2.07 -3.34
C LEU A 230 -2.98 -2.21 -2.07
N GLY A 231 -2.37 -1.91 -0.93
CA GLY A 231 -3.02 -1.85 0.38
C GLY A 231 -2.05 -1.41 1.45
N ASP A 232 -2.42 -1.62 2.72
CA ASP A 232 -1.52 -1.37 3.83
C ASP A 232 -0.96 0.08 3.80
N VAL A 233 -1.88 1.04 3.76
CA VAL A 233 -1.53 2.46 3.73
C VAL A 233 -1.20 2.92 5.14
N HIS A 234 0.00 3.46 5.32
CA HIS A 234 0.49 3.98 6.57
C HIS A 234 0.26 5.49 6.67
N ALA A 235 -0.14 5.98 7.83
CA ALA A 235 -0.25 7.43 8.08
C ALA A 235 1.12 8.07 8.31
N SER A 236 2.09 7.30 8.79
CA SER A 236 3.49 7.70 8.97
C SER A 236 4.33 6.50 9.39
N GLN A 237 5.64 6.56 9.13
CA GLN A 237 6.61 5.55 9.56
C GLN A 237 7.97 6.19 9.76
N GLY A 238 8.73 5.72 10.76
CA GLY A 238 10.17 5.93 10.81
C GLY A 238 10.89 5.02 9.82
N ASP A 239 12.10 5.37 9.42
CA ASP A 239 12.92 4.47 8.59
C ASP A 239 13.06 3.11 9.27
N THR A 240 13.08 2.05 8.46
CA THR A 240 13.28 0.66 8.90
C THR A 240 12.08 0.02 9.61
N GLU A 241 11.00 0.72 9.86
CA GLU A 241 9.84 0.17 10.57
C GLU A 241 10.26 -0.62 11.83
N TYR A 242 11.09 0.01 12.66
CA TYR A 242 11.90 -0.66 13.67
C TYR A 242 11.11 -1.43 14.73
N THR A 243 9.86 -1.06 14.95
CA THR A 243 8.93 -1.74 15.89
C THR A 243 8.14 -2.88 15.23
N GLY A 244 8.23 -3.02 13.91
CA GLY A 244 7.49 -4.00 13.12
C GLY A 244 6.03 -3.62 12.89
N THR A 245 5.70 -2.34 13.05
CA THR A 245 4.48 -1.66 12.58
C THR A 245 4.77 -0.20 12.36
N ALA A 246 4.16 0.36 11.35
CA ALA A 246 4.03 1.80 11.16
C ALA A 246 2.91 2.38 12.02
N ALA A 247 2.46 3.56 11.68
CA ALA A 247 1.16 4.07 12.08
C ALA A 247 0.12 3.61 11.05
N GLU A 248 -0.46 2.46 11.34
CA GLU A 248 -1.35 1.67 10.49
C GLU A 248 -2.73 2.31 10.30
#